data_d18133dcc751ccebf5d254ab8de1793f
#
_entry.id   d18133dcc751ccebf5d254ab8de1793f
#
_cell.length_a   1.000
_cell.length_b   1.000
_cell.length_c   1.000
_cell.angle_alpha   90.00
_cell.angle_beta   90.00
_cell.angle_gamma   90.00
#
_symmetry.space_group_name_H-M   'P 1'
#
loop_
_entity.id
_entity.type
_entity.pdbx_description
1 polymer ?
#
loop_
_entity_poly.entity_id
_entity_poly.type
_entity_poly.pdbx_seq_one_letter_code
_entity_poly.pdbx_strand_id
1 'polypeptide(L)'
;MKKVFINNIGRRKFLKTEITESSHLMHLAKLYALAHPRIHFTLLEGGRTIFKSPACEDLYERVSEIFGKGFAERLSHLSAEENGLALNGLVGKLGQSRPTRKELIFFVNQRPVDSKTLSYATIEAFHTFIPRGRFPPAILFLEIDPASVDVNVHPTKKDVHFLHEDMFLEQM
;
A
#
# COMPACT_ATOMS: atom_id res chain seq x y z
N MET A 1 -20.22 -13.42 -14.44
CA MET A 1 -19.41 -13.37 -13.20
C MET A 1 -19.78 -14.55 -12.32
N LYS A 2 -18.87 -15.50 -12.06
CA LYS A 2 -19.18 -16.65 -11.19
C LYS A 2 -19.16 -16.15 -9.73
N LYS A 3 -20.27 -16.32 -9.01
CA LYS A 3 -20.36 -16.03 -7.56
C LYS A 3 -19.49 -17.04 -6.81
N VAL A 4 -18.34 -16.61 -6.31
CA VAL A 4 -17.30 -17.48 -5.74
C VAL A 4 -17.71 -18.18 -4.44
N PHE A 5 -18.82 -17.78 -3.78
CA PHE A 5 -19.21 -18.27 -2.45
C PHE A 5 -20.62 -18.84 -2.33
N ILE A 6 -21.27 -19.22 -3.45
CA ILE A 6 -22.67 -19.67 -3.40
C ILE A 6 -22.88 -20.96 -2.61
N ASN A 7 -21.89 -21.86 -2.58
CA ASN A 7 -22.04 -23.20 -2.00
C ASN A 7 -21.27 -23.45 -0.71
N ASN A 8 -20.72 -22.42 -0.05
CA ASN A 8 -19.97 -22.64 1.19
C ASN A 8 -20.64 -21.90 2.36
N ILE A 9 -21.62 -22.56 2.98
CA ILE A 9 -22.40 -22.07 4.12
C ILE A 9 -21.51 -21.67 5.29
N GLY A 10 -20.39 -22.38 5.52
CA GLY A 10 -19.42 -22.08 6.59
C GLY A 10 -18.71 -20.72 6.40
N ARG A 11 -18.41 -20.32 5.17
CA ARG A 11 -17.78 -19.02 4.88
C ARG A 11 -18.75 -17.85 4.91
N ARG A 12 -20.05 -18.09 4.67
CA ARG A 12 -21.08 -17.05 4.80
C ARG A 12 -21.21 -16.46 6.22
N LYS A 13 -20.94 -17.25 7.26
CA LYS A 13 -20.97 -16.79 8.66
C LYS A 13 -19.84 -15.82 9.03
N PHE A 14 -18.78 -15.76 8.22
CA PHE A 14 -17.63 -14.86 8.41
C PHE A 14 -17.67 -13.63 7.51
N LEU A 15 -18.70 -13.46 6.66
CA LEU A 15 -18.87 -12.26 5.87
C LEU A 15 -19.25 -11.10 6.80
N LYS A 16 -18.47 -10.04 6.76
CA LYS A 16 -18.79 -8.76 7.40
C LYS A 16 -20.01 -8.15 6.72
N THR A 17 -20.58 -7.09 7.26
CA THR A 17 -21.70 -6.39 6.62
C THR A 17 -21.34 -6.01 5.18
N GLU A 18 -22.31 -6.00 4.25
CA GLU A 18 -22.07 -5.68 2.82
C GLU A 18 -21.27 -4.39 2.65
N ILE A 19 -21.56 -3.35 3.44
CA ILE A 19 -20.84 -2.07 3.43
C ILE A 19 -19.36 -2.25 3.79
N THR A 20 -19.07 -3.11 4.76
CA THR A 20 -17.69 -3.37 5.19
C THR A 20 -16.91 -4.15 4.12
N GLU A 21 -17.58 -5.07 3.42
CA GLU A 21 -16.98 -5.84 2.33
C GLU A 21 -16.68 -4.98 1.11
N SER A 22 -17.62 -4.13 0.71
CA SER A 22 -17.44 -3.18 -0.40
C SER A 22 -16.27 -2.22 -0.10
N SER A 23 -16.18 -1.71 1.12
CA SER A 23 -15.08 -0.84 1.54
C SER A 23 -13.74 -1.57 1.49
N HIS A 24 -13.71 -2.83 1.90
CA HIS A 24 -12.48 -3.64 1.83
C HIS A 24 -12.07 -3.96 0.39
N LEU A 25 -13.02 -4.32 -0.46
CA LEU A 25 -12.77 -4.56 -1.89
C LEU A 25 -12.28 -3.29 -2.60
N MET A 26 -12.87 -2.14 -2.28
CA MET A 26 -12.41 -0.85 -2.82
C MET A 26 -10.98 -0.51 -2.36
N HIS A 27 -10.66 -0.76 -1.10
CA HIS A 27 -9.30 -0.58 -0.58
C HIS A 27 -8.30 -1.47 -1.33
N LEU A 28 -8.61 -2.76 -1.50
CA LEU A 28 -7.78 -3.69 -2.26
C LEU A 28 -7.63 -3.26 -3.73
N ALA A 29 -8.72 -2.83 -4.38
CA ALA A 29 -8.67 -2.36 -5.76
C ALA A 29 -7.72 -1.15 -5.91
N LYS A 30 -7.75 -0.22 -4.95
CA LYS A 30 -6.80 0.92 -4.92
C LYS A 30 -5.36 0.47 -4.75
N LEU A 31 -5.08 -0.49 -3.84
CA LEU A 31 -3.73 -1.01 -3.65
C LEU A 31 -3.19 -1.67 -4.92
N TYR A 32 -3.99 -2.53 -5.59
CA TYR A 32 -3.57 -3.15 -6.84
C TYR A 32 -3.42 -2.14 -7.98
N ALA A 33 -4.27 -1.11 -8.03
CA ALA A 33 -4.13 -0.04 -9.01
C ALA A 33 -2.82 0.76 -8.81
N LEU A 34 -2.42 1.00 -7.56
CA LEU A 34 -1.13 1.62 -7.22
C LEU A 34 0.05 0.74 -7.62
N ALA A 35 -0.03 -0.58 -7.34
CA ALA A 35 1.03 -1.52 -7.70
C ALA A 35 1.23 -1.67 -9.22
N HIS A 36 0.16 -1.47 -9.99
CA HIS A 36 0.17 -1.69 -11.45
C HIS A 36 -0.42 -0.48 -12.21
N PRO A 37 0.30 0.66 -12.28
CA PRO A 37 -0.20 1.88 -12.92
C PRO A 37 -0.66 1.68 -14.36
N ARG A 38 0.03 0.84 -15.12
CA ARG A 38 -0.25 0.58 -16.54
C ARG A 38 -1.46 -0.33 -16.80
N ILE A 39 -2.12 -0.82 -15.72
CA ILE A 39 -3.32 -1.66 -15.83
C ILE A 39 -4.56 -0.83 -15.52
N HIS A 40 -5.60 -1.02 -16.37
CA HIS A 40 -6.92 -0.46 -16.10
C HIS A 40 -7.67 -1.33 -15.09
N PHE A 41 -8.15 -0.73 -14.01
CA PHE A 41 -8.96 -1.39 -13.00
C PHE A 41 -10.39 -0.89 -13.02
N THR A 42 -11.33 -1.81 -12.94
CA THR A 42 -12.75 -1.49 -12.73
C THR A 42 -13.33 -2.46 -11.71
N LEU A 43 -13.92 -1.92 -10.66
CA LEU A 43 -14.66 -2.71 -9.67
C LEU A 43 -16.15 -2.46 -9.85
N LEU A 44 -16.91 -3.55 -9.99
CA LEU A 44 -18.36 -3.53 -10.17
C LEU A 44 -19.04 -4.17 -8.96
N GLU A 45 -20.09 -3.53 -8.45
CA GLU A 45 -20.95 -4.08 -7.42
C GLU A 45 -22.41 -3.90 -7.83
N GLY A 46 -23.16 -5.00 -7.83
CA GLY A 46 -24.56 -4.98 -8.25
C GLY A 46 -24.79 -4.40 -9.66
N GLY A 47 -23.82 -4.56 -10.58
CA GLY A 47 -23.86 -3.99 -11.92
C GLY A 47 -23.48 -2.51 -12.02
N ARG A 48 -23.16 -1.86 -10.90
CA ARG A 48 -22.69 -0.46 -10.86
C ARG A 48 -21.18 -0.41 -10.70
N THR A 49 -20.55 0.54 -11.40
CA THR A 49 -19.13 0.81 -11.21
C THR A 49 -18.93 1.59 -9.91
N ILE A 50 -18.22 0.99 -8.94
CA ILE A 50 -17.89 1.62 -7.65
C ILE A 50 -16.44 2.12 -7.58
N PHE A 51 -15.57 1.61 -8.47
CA PHE A 51 -14.21 2.10 -8.64
C PHE A 51 -13.79 1.92 -10.09
N LYS A 52 -13.14 2.94 -10.65
CA LYS A 52 -12.57 2.91 -11.99
C LYS A 52 -11.27 3.68 -11.98
N SER A 53 -10.21 3.06 -12.46
CA SER A 53 -8.87 3.62 -12.53
C SER A 53 -8.29 3.25 -13.90
N PRO A 54 -8.25 4.18 -14.86
CA PRO A 54 -7.67 3.96 -16.17
C PRO A 54 -6.19 3.64 -16.09
N ALA A 55 -5.64 2.97 -17.10
CA ALA A 55 -4.19 2.83 -17.21
C ALA A 55 -3.54 4.21 -17.34
N CYS A 56 -2.40 4.38 -16.67
CA CYS A 56 -1.59 5.59 -16.70
C CYS A 56 -0.11 5.21 -16.81
N GLU A 57 0.77 6.19 -17.03
CA GLU A 57 2.17 5.91 -17.35
C GLU A 57 2.99 5.58 -16.10
N ASP A 58 2.73 6.28 -14.99
CA ASP A 58 3.55 6.17 -13.79
C ASP A 58 2.74 6.17 -12.47
N LEU A 59 3.47 5.99 -11.37
CA LEU A 59 2.90 6.01 -10.02
C LEU A 59 2.34 7.38 -9.64
N TYR A 60 2.97 8.48 -10.07
CA TYR A 60 2.53 9.82 -9.73
C TYR A 60 1.15 10.13 -10.31
N GLU A 61 0.94 9.79 -11.59
CA GLU A 61 -0.37 9.91 -12.23
C GLU A 61 -1.42 9.05 -11.52
N ARG A 62 -1.07 7.82 -11.17
CA ARG A 62 -1.96 6.91 -10.42
C ARG A 62 -2.34 7.47 -9.06
N VAL A 63 -1.39 8.02 -8.33
CA VAL A 63 -1.62 8.66 -7.02
C VAL A 63 -2.48 9.92 -7.18
N SER A 64 -2.23 10.71 -8.21
CA SER A 64 -3.02 11.91 -8.53
C SER A 64 -4.48 11.55 -8.84
N GLU A 65 -4.72 10.43 -9.53
CA GLU A 65 -6.06 9.94 -9.84
C GLU A 65 -6.79 9.41 -8.59
N ILE A 66 -6.13 8.59 -7.76
CA ILE A 66 -6.75 7.91 -6.60
C ILE A 66 -6.94 8.86 -5.40
N PHE A 67 -5.97 9.72 -5.12
CA PHE A 67 -5.93 10.58 -3.93
C PHE A 67 -6.15 12.07 -4.25
N GLY A 68 -6.18 12.41 -5.54
CA GLY A 68 -6.33 13.78 -6.02
C GLY A 68 -4.99 14.49 -6.27
N LYS A 69 -4.99 15.41 -7.24
CA LYS A 69 -3.81 16.16 -7.70
C LYS A 69 -3.13 16.91 -6.54
N GLY A 70 -3.90 17.59 -5.69
CA GLY A 70 -3.34 18.34 -4.57
C GLY A 70 -2.68 17.46 -3.50
N PHE A 71 -3.00 16.15 -3.43
CA PHE A 71 -2.24 15.20 -2.62
C PHE A 71 -0.93 14.82 -3.30
N ALA A 72 -0.96 14.47 -4.58
CA ALA A 72 0.21 14.08 -5.35
C ALA A 72 1.27 15.20 -5.40
N GLU A 73 0.87 16.45 -5.57
CA GLU A 73 1.78 17.61 -5.59
C GLU A 73 2.57 17.81 -4.29
N ARG A 74 2.09 17.25 -3.16
CA ARG A 74 2.78 17.31 -1.86
C ARG A 74 3.76 16.15 -1.66
N LEU A 75 3.89 15.26 -2.63
CA LEU A 75 4.82 14.14 -2.60
C LEU A 75 6.05 14.44 -3.45
N SER A 76 7.15 13.79 -3.12
CA SER A 76 8.39 13.75 -3.91
C SER A 76 8.73 12.31 -4.24
N HIS A 77 9.39 12.10 -5.36
CA HIS A 77 9.96 10.80 -5.70
C HIS A 77 11.08 10.43 -4.75
N LEU A 78 11.12 9.17 -4.35
CA LEU A 78 12.19 8.52 -3.63
C LEU A 78 12.70 7.36 -4.49
N SER A 79 14.01 7.25 -4.62
CA SER A 79 14.67 6.08 -5.22
C SER A 79 16.01 5.91 -4.52
N ALA A 80 16.22 4.73 -3.96
CA ALA A 80 17.46 4.34 -3.30
C ALA A 80 17.71 2.86 -3.57
N GLU A 81 18.97 2.47 -3.65
CA GLU A 81 19.37 1.08 -3.80
C GLU A 81 20.61 0.84 -2.95
N GLU A 82 20.54 -0.15 -2.07
CA GLU A 82 21.64 -0.51 -1.20
C GLU A 82 21.55 -2.00 -0.80
N ASN A 83 22.69 -2.68 -0.78
CA ASN A 83 22.84 -4.08 -0.34
C ASN A 83 21.82 -5.06 -0.98
N GLY A 84 21.43 -4.82 -2.25
CA GLY A 84 20.45 -5.65 -2.95
C GLY A 84 18.99 -5.35 -2.60
N LEU A 85 18.74 -4.29 -1.86
CA LEU A 85 17.42 -3.72 -1.62
C LEU A 85 17.23 -2.50 -2.50
N ALA A 86 16.19 -2.50 -3.33
CA ALA A 86 15.76 -1.30 -4.05
C ALA A 86 14.48 -0.74 -3.40
N LEU A 87 14.53 0.53 -3.04
CA LEU A 87 13.41 1.28 -2.45
C LEU A 87 12.98 2.39 -3.41
N ASN A 88 11.77 2.30 -3.93
CA ASN A 88 11.21 3.28 -4.85
C ASN A 88 9.84 3.75 -4.38
N GLY A 89 9.43 4.94 -4.80
CA GLY A 89 8.07 5.39 -4.52
C GLY A 89 7.91 6.89 -4.39
N LEU A 90 6.90 7.27 -3.62
CA LEU A 90 6.53 8.66 -3.34
C LEU A 90 6.44 8.87 -1.83
N VAL A 91 7.08 9.92 -1.33
CA VAL A 91 7.07 10.32 0.09
C VAL A 91 6.64 11.78 0.23
N GLY A 92 6.05 12.11 1.37
CA GLY A 92 5.68 13.49 1.68
C GLY A 92 6.87 14.44 1.64
N LYS A 93 6.71 15.58 0.99
CA LYS A 93 7.67 16.69 1.09
C LYS A 93 7.82 17.12 2.55
N LEU A 94 8.93 17.74 2.89
CA LEU A 94 9.21 18.20 4.26
C LEU A 94 8.05 18.99 4.85
N GLY A 95 7.67 18.68 6.08
CA GLY A 95 6.52 19.28 6.77
C GLY A 95 5.15 18.71 6.40
N GLN A 96 5.07 17.86 5.38
CA GLN A 96 3.80 17.22 5.02
C GLN A 96 3.53 16.05 5.98
N SER A 97 2.37 16.10 6.64
CA SER A 97 1.98 15.05 7.59
C SER A 97 0.48 14.80 7.62
N ARG A 98 0.10 13.64 8.11
CA ARG A 98 -1.30 13.16 8.21
C ARG A 98 -1.65 12.81 9.65
N PRO A 99 -2.92 12.95 10.06
CA PRO A 99 -3.35 12.57 11.40
C PRO A 99 -3.46 11.05 11.59
N THR A 100 -3.45 10.28 10.51
CA THR A 100 -3.59 8.82 10.51
C THR A 100 -2.54 8.17 9.62
N ARG A 101 -2.35 6.85 9.80
CA ARG A 101 -1.42 6.03 8.99
C ARG A 101 -2.03 5.54 7.66
N LYS A 102 -3.19 6.02 7.26
CA LYS A 102 -3.90 5.50 6.07
C LYS A 102 -3.15 5.72 4.76
N GLU A 103 -2.29 6.73 4.72
CA GLU A 103 -1.45 7.07 3.58
C GLU A 103 0.00 6.57 3.74
N LEU A 104 0.29 5.69 4.71
CA LEU A 104 1.49 4.86 4.77
C LEU A 104 1.17 3.53 4.08
N ILE A 105 1.61 3.37 2.84
CA ILE A 105 1.30 2.23 1.99
C ILE A 105 2.61 1.60 1.53
N PHE A 106 2.75 0.30 1.75
CA PHE A 106 3.96 -0.43 1.42
C PHE A 106 3.67 -1.60 0.48
N PHE A 107 4.60 -1.82 -0.43
CA PHE A 107 4.62 -2.95 -1.32
C PHE A 107 5.98 -3.65 -1.21
N VAL A 108 5.99 -4.96 -1.10
CA VAL A 108 7.19 -5.80 -1.18
C VAL A 108 7.05 -6.69 -2.40
N ASN A 109 7.98 -6.59 -3.33
CA ASN A 109 7.93 -7.31 -4.61
C ASN A 109 6.54 -7.16 -5.26
N GLN A 110 6.03 -5.93 -5.34
CA GLN A 110 4.73 -5.51 -5.90
C GLN A 110 3.49 -6.05 -5.17
N ARG A 111 3.66 -6.66 -4.00
CA ARG A 111 2.53 -7.10 -3.16
C ARG A 111 2.28 -6.11 -2.04
N PRO A 112 1.04 -5.66 -1.83
CA PRO A 112 0.72 -4.77 -0.72
C PRO A 112 0.92 -5.50 0.61
N VAL A 113 1.61 -4.84 1.55
CA VAL A 113 1.91 -5.38 2.88
C VAL A 113 1.50 -4.38 3.96
N ASP A 114 1.19 -4.91 5.15
CA ASP A 114 0.94 -4.11 6.36
C ASP A 114 2.06 -4.47 7.36
N SER A 115 3.18 -3.72 7.27
CA SER A 115 4.37 -3.97 8.08
C SER A 115 4.53 -2.90 9.15
N LYS A 116 4.61 -3.34 10.40
CA LYS A 116 4.91 -2.45 11.54
C LYS A 116 6.35 -1.93 11.47
N THR A 117 7.29 -2.78 11.05
CA THR A 117 8.70 -2.44 10.88
C THR A 117 8.88 -1.33 9.86
N LEU A 118 8.30 -1.48 8.65
CA LEU A 118 8.36 -0.44 7.61
C LEU A 118 7.65 0.85 8.05
N SER A 119 6.52 0.73 8.74
CA SER A 119 5.81 1.88 9.28
C SER A 119 6.65 2.62 10.31
N TYR A 120 7.30 1.89 11.23
CA TYR A 120 8.15 2.47 12.26
C TYR A 120 9.38 3.16 11.63
N ALA A 121 10.10 2.47 10.76
CA ALA A 121 11.27 3.01 10.09
C ALA A 121 10.93 4.29 9.30
N THR A 122 9.82 4.29 8.54
CA THR A 122 9.37 5.49 7.81
C THR A 122 9.02 6.64 8.76
N ILE A 123 8.31 6.38 9.86
CA ILE A 123 7.98 7.42 10.84
C ILE A 123 9.25 7.98 11.49
N GLU A 124 10.21 7.12 11.82
CA GLU A 124 11.48 7.52 12.44
C GLU A 124 12.32 8.40 11.50
N ALA A 125 12.40 8.03 10.21
CA ALA A 125 13.09 8.84 9.20
C ALA A 125 12.52 10.28 9.10
N PHE A 126 11.23 10.46 9.42
CA PHE A 126 10.57 11.76 9.37
C PHE A 126 10.38 12.44 10.73
N HIS A 127 10.86 11.86 11.85
CA HIS A 127 10.52 12.32 13.20
C HIS A 127 10.91 13.77 13.48
N THR A 128 11.99 14.27 12.85
CA THR A 128 12.47 15.66 13.01
C THR A 128 11.72 16.65 12.11
N PHE A 129 11.03 16.17 11.08
CA PHE A 129 10.40 17.01 10.05
C PHE A 129 8.89 17.15 10.21
N ILE A 130 8.27 16.34 11.06
CA ILE A 130 6.82 16.35 11.28
C ILE A 130 6.49 16.41 12.78
N PRO A 131 5.35 17.00 13.17
CA PRO A 131 4.93 17.04 14.56
C PRO A 131 4.70 15.65 15.15
N ARG A 132 4.96 15.49 16.45
CA ARG A 132 4.69 14.24 17.18
C ARG A 132 3.22 13.81 17.02
N GLY A 133 3.01 12.50 16.86
CA GLY A 133 1.68 11.94 16.70
C GLY A 133 1.07 12.12 15.30
N ARG A 134 1.85 12.63 14.36
CA ARG A 134 1.49 12.70 12.95
C ARG A 134 2.36 11.75 12.12
N PHE A 135 1.91 11.46 10.90
CA PHE A 135 2.48 10.43 10.05
C PHE A 135 2.84 11.01 8.68
N PRO A 136 4.02 10.70 8.13
CA PRO A 136 4.35 11.11 6.77
C PRO A 136 3.46 10.34 5.79
N PRO A 137 2.89 10.96 4.75
CA PRO A 137 2.30 10.21 3.66
C PRO A 137 3.43 9.55 2.86
N ALA A 138 3.31 8.25 2.60
CA ALA A 138 4.31 7.50 1.82
C ALA A 138 3.66 6.33 1.08
N ILE A 139 4.08 6.12 -0.15
CA ILE A 139 3.69 5.00 -1.00
C ILE A 139 5.00 4.40 -1.52
N LEU A 140 5.46 3.34 -0.86
CA LEU A 140 6.81 2.79 -1.02
C LEU A 140 6.76 1.37 -1.57
N PHE A 141 7.66 1.10 -2.51
CA PHE A 141 7.90 -0.19 -3.13
C PHE A 141 9.29 -0.65 -2.77
N LEU A 142 9.36 -1.80 -2.12
CA LEU A 142 10.58 -2.49 -1.80
C LEU A 142 10.74 -3.67 -2.75
N GLU A 143 11.87 -3.71 -3.45
CA GLU A 143 12.30 -4.86 -4.23
C GLU A 143 13.48 -5.51 -3.51
N ILE A 144 13.31 -6.76 -3.15
CA ILE A 144 14.29 -7.53 -2.36
C ILE A 144 14.32 -8.96 -2.89
N ASP A 145 15.49 -9.62 -2.78
CA ASP A 145 15.60 -11.04 -3.10
C ASP A 145 14.53 -11.83 -2.31
N PRO A 146 13.67 -12.58 -3.00
CA PRO A 146 12.66 -13.42 -2.36
C PRO A 146 13.23 -14.42 -1.33
N ALA A 147 14.51 -14.83 -1.47
CA ALA A 147 15.17 -15.70 -0.50
C ALA A 147 15.50 -15.00 0.82
N SER A 148 15.52 -13.67 0.84
CA SER A 148 15.80 -12.84 2.03
C SER A 148 14.55 -12.44 2.81
N VAL A 149 13.36 -12.80 2.33
CA VAL A 149 12.07 -12.45 2.94
C VAL A 149 11.27 -13.71 3.20
N ASP A 150 10.99 -14.00 4.44
CA ASP A 150 9.90 -14.93 4.79
C ASP A 150 8.56 -14.20 4.65
N VAL A 151 8.04 -14.19 3.43
CA VAL A 151 6.68 -13.73 3.15
C VAL A 151 5.73 -14.84 3.58
N ASN A 152 5.67 -15.12 4.86
CA ASN A 152 4.67 -16.03 5.42
C ASN A 152 3.31 -15.32 5.38
N VAL A 153 2.76 -15.26 4.18
CA VAL A 153 1.45 -14.66 3.93
C VAL A 153 0.39 -15.64 4.41
N HIS A 154 0.15 -15.64 5.70
CA HIS A 154 -1.13 -16.15 6.19
C HIS A 154 -2.22 -15.27 5.55
N PRO A 155 -3.26 -15.84 4.91
CA PRO A 155 -4.28 -15.06 4.20
C PRO A 155 -5.02 -14.02 5.06
N THR A 156 -4.83 -14.04 6.38
CA THR A 156 -5.37 -13.09 7.36
C THR A 156 -4.31 -12.23 8.05
N LYS A 157 -3.01 -12.53 7.90
CA LYS A 157 -1.90 -11.74 8.45
C LYS A 157 -1.09 -11.18 7.29
N LYS A 158 -1.14 -9.87 7.12
CA LYS A 158 -0.37 -9.12 6.12
C LYS A 158 1.01 -8.71 6.65
N ASP A 159 1.46 -9.31 7.73
CA ASP A 159 2.76 -9.01 8.32
C ASP A 159 3.86 -9.71 7.50
N VAL A 160 4.84 -8.93 7.10
CA VAL A 160 6.09 -9.41 6.49
C VAL A 160 7.14 -9.44 7.61
N HIS A 161 7.71 -10.61 7.88
CA HIS A 161 8.89 -10.73 8.71
C HIS A 161 10.12 -10.69 7.83
N PHE A 162 10.97 -9.70 8.06
CA PHE A 162 12.28 -9.63 7.44
C PHE A 162 13.23 -10.50 8.25
N LEU A 163 13.99 -11.38 7.57
CA LEU A 163 14.98 -12.25 8.22
C LEU A 163 16.11 -11.44 8.89
N HIS A 164 16.29 -10.17 8.47
CA HIS A 164 17.28 -9.23 8.99
C HIS A 164 16.63 -7.85 9.19
N GLU A 165 15.84 -7.67 10.24
CA GLU A 165 15.17 -6.38 10.54
C GLU A 165 16.16 -5.22 10.74
N ASP A 166 17.36 -5.52 11.27
CA ASP A 166 18.40 -4.52 11.56
C ASP A 166 18.91 -3.82 10.30
N MET A 167 18.97 -4.51 9.16
CA MET A 167 19.43 -3.93 7.89
C MET A 167 18.51 -2.81 7.36
N PHE A 168 17.23 -2.80 7.75
CA PHE A 168 16.28 -1.79 7.28
C PHE A 168 16.29 -0.52 8.11
N LEU A 169 16.68 -0.61 9.38
CA LEU A 169 16.70 0.53 10.30
C LEU A 169 17.92 1.43 10.07
N GLU A 170 19.02 0.89 9.53
CA GLU A 170 20.25 1.65 9.29
C GLU A 170 20.23 2.46 7.98
N GLN A 171 19.27 2.20 7.06
CA GLN A 171 19.26 2.74 5.71
C GLN A 171 18.20 3.82 5.43
N MET A 172 17.39 4.20 6.43
CA MET A 172 16.38 5.25 6.30
C MET A 172 16.68 6.44 7.17
#